data_abc30bbf5b21a44c4959ce45facd4bbc
#
_entry.id   abc30bbf5b21a44c4959ce45facd4bbc
#
_cell.length_a   1.000
_cell.length_b   1.000
_cell.length_c   1.000
_cell.angle_alpha   90.00
_cell.angle_beta   90.00
_cell.angle_gamma   90.00
#
_symmetry.space_group_name_H-M   'P 1'
#
loop_
_entity.id
_entity.type
_entity.pdbx_description
1 polymer ?
#
loop_
_entity_poly.entity_id
_entity_poly.type
_entity_poly.pdbx_seq_one_letter_code
_entity_poly.pdbx_strand_id
1 'polypeptide(L)'
;MKKNYSLILRKIIFAFNSISVIGIAIFILYTTRKICDAYVASDFLEKVNAIPANPSALVGEILVLVAIMGISFICREKFVRENTGVYYLTLLIDFCASFFIVYRLDFNYNGILLWVFTNLIAHIKDMGGKYALAVISLLSYIGTNHGIISVSTKIFSVSDYINVYDIGVQKVLYWLYNLLTSLNIILFFVFCVFIIIEQSGTIDEVKKLYFKLSQTNEELQQANEKLQEYAVMKEKMGETKERNRLAREIHDTLGHTLTGISAGVDACIAMIDSSPEVTKGQLELISKVTRDGIKEVRRSVSEL
;
A
#
# COMPACT_ATOMS: atom_id res chain seq x y z
N MET A 1 11.30 2.11 -13.84
CA MET A 1 11.81 2.62 -12.55
C MET A 1 11.23 4.02 -12.31
N LYS A 2 10.18 4.17 -11.47
CA LYS A 2 9.74 5.51 -11.02
C LYS A 2 10.91 6.12 -10.24
N LYS A 3 11.46 7.25 -10.69
CA LYS A 3 12.47 8.00 -9.94
C LYS A 3 11.83 8.46 -8.62
N ASN A 4 12.31 7.98 -7.48
CA ASN A 4 11.88 8.42 -6.15
C ASN A 4 12.41 9.84 -5.88
N TYR A 5 11.75 10.83 -6.45
CA TYR A 5 12.12 12.24 -6.26
C TYR A 5 12.04 12.65 -4.79
N SER A 6 11.05 12.12 -4.04
CA SER A 6 10.90 12.35 -2.60
C SER A 6 12.12 11.88 -1.81
N LEU A 7 12.72 10.74 -2.17
CA LEU A 7 13.96 10.24 -1.52
C LEU A 7 15.16 11.15 -1.82
N ILE A 8 15.31 11.59 -3.06
CA ILE A 8 16.40 12.50 -3.44
C ILE A 8 16.29 13.80 -2.66
N LEU A 9 15.09 14.36 -2.58
CA LEU A 9 14.84 15.62 -1.89
C LEU A 9 15.11 15.50 -0.38
N ARG A 10 14.72 14.39 0.27
CA ARG A 10 15.04 14.11 1.68
C ARG A 10 16.55 14.02 1.93
N LYS A 11 17.32 13.44 1.01
CA LYS A 11 18.79 13.42 1.09
C LYS A 11 19.38 14.83 0.99
N ILE A 12 18.86 15.66 0.09
CA ILE A 12 19.30 17.05 -0.08
C ILE A 12 18.98 17.85 1.20
N ILE A 13 17.76 17.72 1.74
CA ILE A 13 17.38 18.40 2.98
C ILE A 13 18.23 17.95 4.16
N PHE A 14 18.55 16.66 4.26
CA PHE A 14 19.46 16.14 5.29
C PHE A 14 20.86 16.73 5.18
N ALA A 15 21.46 16.66 3.99
CA ALA A 15 22.79 17.22 3.76
C ALA A 15 22.85 18.72 4.08
N PHE A 16 21.85 19.47 3.61
CA PHE A 16 21.73 20.91 3.87
C PHE A 16 21.65 21.22 5.37
N ASN A 17 20.74 20.53 6.11
CA ASN A 17 20.61 20.73 7.54
C ASN A 17 21.87 20.31 8.32
N SER A 18 22.52 19.21 7.92
CA SER A 18 23.77 18.75 8.52
C SER A 18 24.88 19.78 8.35
N ILE A 19 25.03 20.32 7.15
CA ILE A 19 26.01 21.39 6.87
C ILE A 19 25.68 22.63 7.68
N SER A 20 24.41 23.00 7.82
CA SER A 20 23.97 24.19 8.56
C SER A 20 24.27 24.07 10.06
N VAL A 21 23.91 22.96 10.71
CA VAL A 21 24.17 22.77 12.16
C VAL A 21 25.66 22.66 12.48
N ILE A 22 26.43 21.95 11.67
CA ILE A 22 27.89 21.85 11.80
C ILE A 22 28.55 23.20 11.56
N GLY A 23 28.11 23.94 10.53
CA GLY A 23 28.61 25.26 10.21
C GLY A 23 28.40 26.27 11.34
N ILE A 24 27.19 26.30 11.96
CA ILE A 24 26.90 27.15 13.11
C ILE A 24 27.78 26.76 14.34
N ALA A 25 27.95 25.48 14.62
CA ALA A 25 28.80 25.03 15.71
C ALA A 25 30.27 25.41 15.52
N ILE A 26 30.80 25.24 14.32
CA ILE A 26 32.17 25.67 13.96
C ILE A 26 32.31 27.20 14.04
N PHE A 27 31.30 27.94 13.59
CA PHE A 27 31.27 29.39 13.68
C PHE A 27 31.37 29.86 15.15
N ILE A 28 30.58 29.27 16.03
CA ILE A 28 30.60 29.54 17.48
C ILE A 28 31.99 29.24 18.06
N LEU A 29 32.57 28.06 17.73
CA LEU A 29 33.91 27.68 18.20
C LEU A 29 35.00 28.64 17.71
N TYR A 30 34.98 28.97 16.41
CA TYR A 30 35.96 29.89 15.82
C TYR A 30 35.87 31.30 16.43
N THR A 31 34.64 31.83 16.60
CA THR A 31 34.40 33.16 17.15
C THR A 31 34.81 33.19 18.64
N THR A 32 34.51 32.14 19.42
CA THR A 32 34.94 32.04 20.81
C THR A 32 36.47 32.10 20.92
N ARG A 33 37.21 31.35 20.09
CA ARG A 33 38.66 31.42 20.05
C ARG A 33 39.15 32.83 19.71
N LYS A 34 38.57 33.48 18.71
CA LYS A 34 38.90 34.84 18.31
C LYS A 34 38.67 35.84 19.45
N ILE A 35 37.60 35.72 20.20
CA ILE A 35 37.29 36.55 21.38
C ILE A 35 38.37 36.37 22.47
N CYS A 36 38.77 35.15 22.74
CA CYS A 36 39.82 34.84 23.72
C CYS A 36 41.19 35.37 23.28
N ASP A 37 41.56 35.18 22.02
CA ASP A 37 42.86 35.62 21.45
C ASP A 37 42.97 37.15 21.37
N ALA A 38 41.85 37.83 21.19
CA ALA A 38 41.79 39.32 21.17
C ALA A 38 41.71 39.94 22.56
N TYR A 39 41.66 39.17 23.64
CA TYR A 39 41.51 39.64 25.03
C TYR A 39 40.27 40.50 25.30
N VAL A 40 39.22 40.37 24.46
CA VAL A 40 37.95 41.12 24.62
C VAL A 40 36.85 40.28 25.27
N ALA A 41 37.22 39.21 25.99
CA ALA A 41 36.26 38.29 26.59
C ALA A 41 35.40 38.94 27.65
N SER A 42 35.95 39.89 28.48
CA SER A 42 35.20 40.64 29.48
C SER A 42 34.08 41.47 28.85
N ASP A 43 34.39 42.25 27.83
CA ASP A 43 33.45 43.12 27.14
C ASP A 43 32.36 42.33 26.40
N PHE A 44 32.72 41.13 25.92
CA PHE A 44 31.75 40.21 25.31
C PHE A 44 30.79 39.64 26.35
N LEU A 45 31.34 39.16 27.50
CA LEU A 45 30.55 38.57 28.57
C LEU A 45 29.57 39.57 29.21
N GLU A 46 29.89 40.85 29.25
CA GLU A 46 28.96 41.89 29.72
C GLU A 46 27.77 42.10 28.79
N LYS A 47 27.91 41.80 27.49
CA LYS A 47 26.90 42.08 26.49
C LYS A 47 25.99 40.88 26.16
N VAL A 48 26.41 39.65 26.51
CA VAL A 48 25.68 38.42 26.16
C VAL A 48 24.86 37.91 27.33
N ASN A 49 23.70 37.34 27.05
CA ASN A 49 22.81 36.75 28.06
C ASN A 49 23.32 35.38 28.54
N ALA A 50 23.98 34.65 27.71
CA ALA A 50 24.54 33.29 27.98
C ALA A 50 25.65 32.96 26.99
N ILE A 51 26.49 31.98 27.35
CA ILE A 51 27.52 31.39 26.48
C ILE A 51 27.39 29.87 26.48
N PRO A 52 27.76 29.16 25.40
CA PRO A 52 27.82 27.73 25.42
C PRO A 52 28.88 27.21 26.37
N ALA A 53 28.55 26.22 27.20
CA ALA A 53 29.43 25.70 28.23
C ALA A 53 30.80 25.23 27.75
N ASN A 54 30.86 24.62 26.56
CA ASN A 54 32.11 24.16 25.93
C ASN A 54 31.95 24.11 24.41
N PRO A 55 32.43 25.13 23.66
CA PRO A 55 32.27 25.16 22.19
C PRO A 55 32.97 24.03 21.43
N SER A 56 34.07 23.47 21.92
CA SER A 56 34.75 22.34 21.29
C SER A 56 33.98 21.04 21.49
N ALA A 57 33.39 20.82 22.66
CA ALA A 57 32.50 19.69 22.90
C ALA A 57 31.23 19.78 22.05
N LEU A 58 30.67 21.00 21.89
CA LEU A 58 29.50 21.25 21.04
C LEU A 58 29.70 20.73 19.61
N VAL A 59 30.84 21.01 18.95
CA VAL A 59 31.14 20.53 17.62
C VAL A 59 31.20 19.00 17.59
N GLY A 60 31.88 18.37 18.57
CA GLY A 60 31.98 16.92 18.66
C GLY A 60 30.64 16.23 18.84
N GLU A 61 29.79 16.74 19.74
CA GLU A 61 28.44 16.21 19.99
C GLU A 61 27.56 16.33 18.75
N ILE A 62 27.56 17.46 18.05
CA ILE A 62 26.77 17.66 16.83
C ILE A 62 27.23 16.69 15.72
N LEU A 63 28.56 16.49 15.55
CA LEU A 63 29.05 15.55 14.55
C LEU A 63 28.60 14.11 14.83
N VAL A 64 28.64 13.68 16.10
CA VAL A 64 28.17 12.36 16.51
C VAL A 64 26.67 12.21 16.26
N LEU A 65 25.87 13.19 16.64
CA LEU A 65 24.41 13.15 16.47
C LEU A 65 24.01 13.14 14.99
N VAL A 66 24.67 13.96 14.16
CA VAL A 66 24.43 13.95 12.70
C VAL A 66 24.84 12.60 12.09
N ALA A 67 25.92 11.97 12.55
CA ALA A 67 26.31 10.64 12.12
C ALA A 67 25.28 9.57 12.52
N ILE A 68 24.76 9.61 13.75
CA ILE A 68 23.66 8.73 14.20
C ILE A 68 22.44 8.88 13.31
N MET A 69 22.01 10.12 13.04
CA MET A 69 20.87 10.39 12.13
C MET A 69 21.14 9.88 10.70
N GLY A 70 22.36 10.03 10.19
CA GLY A 70 22.75 9.51 8.88
C GLY A 70 22.68 7.98 8.81
N ILE A 71 23.17 7.30 9.84
CA ILE A 71 23.09 5.83 9.95
C ILE A 71 21.63 5.40 10.06
N SER A 72 20.83 6.04 10.93
CA SER A 72 19.39 5.80 11.08
C SER A 72 18.67 5.92 9.74
N PHE A 73 18.95 6.98 8.97
CA PHE A 73 18.38 7.21 7.66
C PHE A 73 18.74 6.10 6.64
N ILE A 74 20.01 5.70 6.59
CA ILE A 74 20.49 4.62 5.70
C ILE A 74 19.86 3.28 6.10
N CYS A 75 19.83 2.97 7.40
CA CYS A 75 19.21 1.76 7.90
C CYS A 75 17.72 1.69 7.53
N ARG A 76 16.98 2.78 7.69
CA ARG A 76 15.57 2.87 7.33
C ARG A 76 15.33 2.61 5.84
N GLU A 77 16.13 3.18 4.97
CA GLU A 77 15.96 3.02 3.53
C GLU A 77 16.33 1.62 3.00
N LYS A 78 17.30 0.96 3.64
CA LYS A 78 17.81 -0.34 3.17
C LYS A 78 17.19 -1.55 3.86
N PHE A 79 16.97 -1.49 5.18
CA PHE A 79 16.67 -2.67 5.99
C PHE A 79 15.26 -2.69 6.59
N VAL A 80 14.58 -1.56 6.69
CA VAL A 80 13.34 -1.44 7.49
C VAL A 80 12.07 -1.53 6.65
N ARG A 81 12.17 -1.94 5.38
CA ARG A 81 11.04 -1.92 4.44
C ARG A 81 9.83 -2.78 4.86
N GLU A 82 10.03 -3.77 5.75
CA GLU A 82 9.02 -4.76 6.16
C GLU A 82 8.66 -4.73 7.65
N ASN A 83 9.49 -4.13 8.52
CA ASN A 83 9.25 -4.15 9.97
C ASN A 83 8.85 -2.77 10.51
N THR A 84 7.55 -2.61 10.76
CA THR A 84 6.94 -1.37 11.23
C THR A 84 7.52 -0.89 12.58
N GLY A 85 7.83 -1.81 13.50
CA GLY A 85 8.39 -1.45 14.82
C GLY A 85 9.77 -0.82 14.72
N VAL A 86 10.66 -1.40 13.93
CA VAL A 86 12.02 -0.86 13.71
C VAL A 86 11.95 0.49 13.00
N TYR A 87 10.97 0.67 12.12
CA TYR A 87 10.73 1.95 11.47
C TYR A 87 10.40 3.09 12.47
N TYR A 88 9.44 2.88 13.36
CA TYR A 88 9.11 3.86 14.40
C TYR A 88 10.28 4.12 15.35
N LEU A 89 11.06 3.09 15.68
CA LEU A 89 12.25 3.25 16.51
C LEU A 89 13.30 4.17 15.84
N THR A 90 13.56 3.99 14.55
CA THR A 90 14.50 4.87 13.82
C THR A 90 14.00 6.31 13.74
N LEU A 91 12.68 6.53 13.57
CA LEU A 91 12.09 7.87 13.61
C LEU A 91 12.23 8.53 14.99
N LEU A 92 12.03 7.76 16.06
CA LEU A 92 12.21 8.24 17.43
C LEU A 92 13.66 8.67 17.68
N ILE A 93 14.62 7.86 17.24
CA ILE A 93 16.05 8.20 17.33
C ILE A 93 16.34 9.51 16.59
N ASP A 94 15.84 9.67 15.35
CA ASP A 94 16.02 10.90 14.58
C ASP A 94 15.40 12.11 15.28
N PHE A 95 14.20 11.95 15.86
CA PHE A 95 13.53 13.02 16.58
C PHE A 95 14.30 13.43 17.84
N CYS A 96 14.71 12.46 18.67
CA CYS A 96 15.49 12.72 19.88
C CYS A 96 16.86 13.35 19.53
N ALA A 97 17.56 12.85 18.53
CA ALA A 97 18.84 13.40 18.10
C ALA A 97 18.71 14.84 17.57
N SER A 98 17.69 15.10 16.73
CA SER A 98 17.44 16.45 16.21
C SER A 98 17.05 17.44 17.31
N PHE A 99 16.19 17.01 18.25
CA PHE A 99 15.81 17.84 19.40
C PHE A 99 17.03 18.17 20.28
N PHE A 100 17.90 17.19 20.51
CA PHE A 100 19.12 17.40 21.28
C PHE A 100 20.10 18.34 20.57
N ILE A 101 20.25 18.26 19.24
CA ILE A 101 21.02 19.24 18.44
C ILE A 101 20.47 20.65 18.62
N VAL A 102 19.14 20.83 18.48
CA VAL A 102 18.48 22.11 18.64
C VAL A 102 18.69 22.67 20.04
N TYR A 103 18.56 21.84 21.09
CA TYR A 103 18.81 22.19 22.46
C TYR A 103 20.26 22.62 22.68
N ARG A 104 21.26 21.87 22.17
CA ARG A 104 22.70 22.22 22.32
C ARG A 104 23.10 23.50 21.56
N LEU A 105 22.35 23.86 20.51
CA LEU A 105 22.50 25.13 19.81
C LEU A 105 21.69 26.26 20.43
N ASP A 106 21.14 26.09 21.65
CA ASP A 106 20.27 27.07 22.32
C ASP A 106 19.17 27.59 21.37
N PHE A 107 18.56 26.67 20.65
CA PHE A 107 17.43 26.95 19.74
C PHE A 107 17.73 27.93 18.60
N ASN A 108 19.00 28.28 18.36
CA ASN A 108 19.37 29.18 17.27
C ASN A 108 19.07 28.63 15.87
N TYR A 109 19.02 27.30 15.71
CA TYR A 109 18.65 26.66 14.45
C TYR A 109 17.81 25.41 14.68
N ASN A 110 16.56 25.47 14.32
CA ASN A 110 15.59 24.38 14.48
C ASN A 110 15.22 23.69 13.16
N GLY A 111 15.83 24.09 12.04
CA GLY A 111 15.52 23.57 10.71
C GLY A 111 15.67 22.06 10.55
N ILE A 112 16.55 21.42 11.35
CA ILE A 112 16.75 19.98 11.33
C ILE A 112 15.48 19.18 11.72
N LEU A 113 14.57 19.79 12.51
CA LEU A 113 13.27 19.19 12.85
C LEU A 113 12.35 19.06 11.61
N LEU A 114 12.46 19.98 10.65
CA LEU A 114 11.72 19.88 9.40
C LEU A 114 12.15 18.67 8.58
N TRP A 115 13.41 18.27 8.64
CA TRP A 115 13.87 17.03 8.00
C TRP A 115 13.25 15.79 8.62
N VAL A 116 13.12 15.73 9.95
CA VAL A 116 12.42 14.62 10.64
C VAL A 116 10.97 14.55 10.18
N PHE A 117 10.31 15.71 10.05
CA PHE A 117 8.96 15.81 9.53
C PHE A 117 8.84 15.27 8.08
N THR A 118 9.82 15.53 7.21
CA THR A 118 9.82 14.99 5.84
C THR A 118 9.89 13.45 5.83
N ASN A 119 10.68 12.85 6.72
CA ASN A 119 10.77 11.40 6.84
C ASN A 119 9.47 10.78 7.36
N LEU A 120 8.82 11.46 8.28
CA LEU A 120 7.56 11.03 8.86
C LEU A 120 6.43 11.00 7.81
N ILE A 121 6.28 12.06 7.01
CA ILE A 121 5.25 12.13 5.97
C ILE A 121 5.48 11.09 4.87
N ALA A 122 6.72 10.84 4.50
CA ALA A 122 7.04 9.99 3.36
C ALA A 122 6.71 8.50 3.55
N HIS A 123 6.68 8.00 4.80
CA HIS A 123 6.66 6.54 5.04
C HIS A 123 5.48 6.02 5.86
N ILE A 124 4.75 6.86 6.59
CA ILE A 124 3.66 6.37 7.44
C ILE A 124 2.47 5.99 6.57
N LYS A 125 2.07 4.72 6.63
CA LYS A 125 0.91 4.17 5.92
C LYS A 125 -0.39 4.32 6.72
N ASP A 126 -0.29 4.30 8.05
CA ASP A 126 -1.45 4.45 8.92
C ASP A 126 -1.85 5.93 9.05
N MET A 127 -3.10 6.24 8.67
CA MET A 127 -3.60 7.62 8.59
C MET A 127 -3.72 8.28 9.98
N GLY A 128 -4.17 7.55 11.02
CA GLY A 128 -4.40 8.13 12.35
C GLY A 128 -3.10 8.54 13.05
N GLY A 129 -2.12 7.65 13.11
CA GLY A 129 -0.81 7.92 13.71
C GLY A 129 -0.01 8.99 12.96
N LYS A 130 -0.16 9.05 11.63
CA LYS A 130 0.50 10.03 10.77
C LYS A 130 0.15 11.46 11.14
N TYR A 131 -1.14 11.76 11.30
CA TYR A 131 -1.58 13.12 11.64
C TYR A 131 -1.13 13.53 13.03
N ALA A 132 -1.22 12.66 14.03
CA ALA A 132 -0.79 12.96 15.39
C ALA A 132 0.71 13.28 15.43
N LEU A 133 1.55 12.45 14.82
CA LEU A 133 3.00 12.67 14.77
C LEU A 133 3.38 13.91 13.94
N ALA A 134 2.66 14.19 12.84
CA ALA A 134 2.87 15.39 12.06
C ALA A 134 2.58 16.68 12.88
N VAL A 135 1.48 16.68 13.62
CA VAL A 135 1.14 17.80 14.51
C VAL A 135 2.19 17.98 15.62
N ILE A 136 2.63 16.88 16.26
CA ILE A 136 3.68 16.94 17.28
C ILE A 136 4.99 17.51 16.71
N SER A 137 5.41 17.07 15.52
CA SER A 137 6.62 17.58 14.86
C SER A 137 6.51 19.07 14.53
N LEU A 138 5.34 19.50 14.04
CA LEU A 138 5.10 20.92 13.73
C LEU A 138 5.09 21.78 14.98
N LEU A 139 4.42 21.33 16.05
CA LEU A 139 4.42 22.01 17.35
C LEU A 139 5.82 22.09 17.93
N SER A 140 6.63 21.02 17.79
CA SER A 140 8.03 21.02 18.23
C SER A 140 8.85 22.03 17.45
N TYR A 141 8.66 22.14 16.12
CA TYR A 141 9.35 23.14 15.30
C TYR A 141 9.00 24.57 15.72
N ILE A 142 7.71 24.87 15.96
CA ILE A 142 7.26 26.19 16.41
C ILE A 142 7.76 26.47 17.81
N GLY A 143 7.59 25.52 18.75
CA GLY A 143 7.96 25.67 20.15
C GLY A 143 9.46 25.81 20.41
N THR A 144 10.30 25.32 19.47
CA THR A 144 11.77 25.44 19.51
C THR A 144 12.29 26.67 18.78
N ASN A 145 11.45 27.66 18.49
CA ASN A 145 11.91 28.88 17.86
C ASN A 145 12.68 29.72 18.90
N HIS A 146 13.91 30.13 18.54
CA HIS A 146 14.79 30.95 19.42
C HIS A 146 14.08 32.19 19.93
N GLY A 147 13.34 32.92 19.10
CA GLY A 147 12.63 34.13 19.47
C GLY A 147 11.55 33.92 20.54
N ILE A 148 10.93 32.71 20.58
CA ILE A 148 9.92 32.35 21.59
C ILE A 148 10.61 32.01 22.93
N ILE A 149 11.66 31.17 22.88
CA ILE A 149 12.32 30.67 24.10
C ILE A 149 13.15 31.74 24.78
N SER A 150 13.79 32.63 24.03
CA SER A 150 14.62 33.72 24.57
C SER A 150 13.84 34.73 25.43
N VAL A 151 12.49 34.75 25.30
CA VAL A 151 11.64 35.61 26.16
C VAL A 151 11.61 35.10 27.59
N SER A 152 11.65 33.78 27.80
CA SER A 152 11.50 33.17 29.14
C SER A 152 12.78 32.62 29.72
N THR A 153 13.81 32.37 28.92
CA THR A 153 15.07 31.74 29.32
C THR A 153 16.28 32.51 28.82
N LYS A 154 17.34 32.52 29.64
CA LYS A 154 18.62 33.08 29.22
C LYS A 154 19.37 32.06 28.37
N ILE A 155 19.37 32.28 27.08
CA ILE A 155 20.03 31.44 26.06
C ILE A 155 20.99 32.31 25.25
N PHE A 156 22.06 31.69 24.70
CA PHE A 156 22.95 32.45 23.83
C PHE A 156 22.32 32.65 22.44
N SER A 157 22.68 33.76 21.80
CA SER A 157 22.26 34.05 20.42
C SER A 157 23.46 34.02 19.49
N VAL A 158 23.26 33.42 18.31
CA VAL A 158 24.22 33.50 17.19
C VAL A 158 24.46 34.97 16.81
N SER A 159 23.44 35.84 16.99
CA SER A 159 23.57 37.29 16.76
C SER A 159 24.66 37.90 17.60
N ASP A 160 24.82 37.49 18.89
CA ASP A 160 25.82 38.01 19.78
C ASP A 160 27.24 37.71 19.27
N TYR A 161 27.44 36.51 18.70
CA TYR A 161 28.69 36.12 18.09
C TYR A 161 28.97 36.85 16.76
N ILE A 162 27.93 37.15 15.98
CA ILE A 162 28.06 37.95 14.77
C ILE A 162 28.48 39.37 15.08
N ASN A 163 27.97 39.95 16.17
CA ASN A 163 28.26 41.31 16.59
C ASN A 163 29.72 41.56 17.02
N VAL A 164 30.51 40.50 17.20
CA VAL A 164 31.96 40.62 17.48
C VAL A 164 32.78 41.07 16.26
N TYR A 165 32.21 40.92 15.07
CA TYR A 165 32.92 41.24 13.82
C TYR A 165 32.68 42.70 13.40
N ASP A 166 33.52 43.19 12.44
CA ASP A 166 33.35 44.52 11.84
C ASP A 166 32.03 44.62 11.08
N ILE A 167 31.46 45.82 10.97
CA ILE A 167 30.15 46.08 10.39
C ILE A 167 30.00 45.49 8.95
N GLY A 168 31.07 45.46 8.16
CA GLY A 168 31.07 44.84 6.83
C GLY A 168 30.87 43.34 6.88
N VAL A 169 31.58 42.65 7.78
CA VAL A 169 31.50 41.21 7.99
C VAL A 169 30.19 40.85 8.67
N GLN A 170 29.71 41.64 9.61
CA GLN A 170 28.40 41.40 10.27
C GLN A 170 27.27 41.32 9.24
N LYS A 171 27.20 42.23 8.30
CA LYS A 171 26.16 42.23 7.23
C LYS A 171 26.18 40.95 6.44
N VAL A 172 27.35 40.44 6.07
CA VAL A 172 27.51 39.20 5.30
C VAL A 172 27.07 37.99 6.16
N LEU A 173 27.46 37.94 7.43
CA LEU A 173 27.11 36.85 8.35
C LEU A 173 25.60 36.82 8.66
N TYR A 174 24.97 37.96 8.86
CA TYR A 174 23.51 38.04 9.03
C TYR A 174 22.79 37.63 7.74
N TRP A 175 23.26 38.07 6.57
CA TRP A 175 22.70 37.65 5.30
C TRP A 175 22.79 36.13 5.12
N LEU A 176 23.96 35.54 5.41
CA LEU A 176 24.17 34.09 5.33
C LEU A 176 23.28 33.31 6.30
N TYR A 177 23.18 33.75 7.55
CA TYR A 177 22.34 33.13 8.57
C TYR A 177 20.84 33.15 8.19
N ASN A 178 20.35 34.30 7.71
CA ASN A 178 18.97 34.42 7.23
C ASN A 178 18.73 33.60 5.95
N LEU A 179 19.73 33.51 5.06
CA LEU A 179 19.65 32.68 3.88
C LEU A 179 19.52 31.19 4.25
N LEU A 180 20.32 30.70 5.22
CA LEU A 180 20.25 29.31 5.69
C LEU A 180 18.86 28.96 6.22
N THR A 181 18.28 29.81 7.06
CA THR A 181 16.95 29.59 7.64
C THR A 181 15.85 29.62 6.59
N SER A 182 15.90 30.63 5.68
CA SER A 182 14.90 30.79 4.61
C SER A 182 14.97 29.66 3.60
N LEU A 183 16.18 29.28 3.18
CA LEU A 183 16.38 28.19 2.22
C LEU A 183 15.90 26.85 2.75
N ASN A 184 16.06 26.59 4.06
CA ASN A 184 15.53 25.38 4.69
C ASN A 184 14.00 25.30 4.60
N ILE A 185 13.30 26.41 4.86
CA ILE A 185 11.84 26.50 4.73
C ILE A 185 11.42 26.28 3.26
N ILE A 186 12.14 26.88 2.31
CA ILE A 186 11.86 26.69 0.87
C ILE A 186 12.04 25.23 0.48
N LEU A 187 13.14 24.58 0.86
CA LEU A 187 13.39 23.17 0.58
C LEU A 187 12.31 22.26 1.16
N PHE A 188 11.87 22.56 2.39
CA PHE A 188 10.75 21.84 3.01
C PHE A 188 9.44 22.03 2.23
N PHE A 189 9.14 23.26 1.80
CA PHE A 189 7.93 23.54 1.02
C PHE A 189 7.95 22.84 -0.36
N VAL A 190 9.10 22.86 -1.03
CA VAL A 190 9.32 22.13 -2.28
C VAL A 190 9.09 20.62 -2.07
N PHE A 191 9.57 20.05 -0.95
CA PHE A 191 9.30 18.66 -0.59
C PHE A 191 7.80 18.39 -0.43
N CYS A 192 7.07 19.27 0.28
CA CYS A 192 5.62 19.11 0.46
C CYS A 192 4.87 19.11 -0.87
N VAL A 193 5.23 20.00 -1.79
CA VAL A 193 4.64 20.04 -3.14
C VAL A 193 4.92 18.74 -3.91
N PHE A 194 6.16 18.27 -3.88
CA PHE A 194 6.52 17.03 -4.58
C PHE A 194 5.81 15.81 -4.01
N ILE A 195 5.68 15.69 -2.68
CA ILE A 195 4.98 14.55 -2.07
C ILE A 195 3.49 14.56 -2.40
N ILE A 196 2.86 15.74 -2.47
CA ILE A 196 1.46 15.89 -2.88
C ILE A 196 1.27 15.42 -4.32
N ILE A 197 2.13 15.85 -5.24
CA ILE A 197 2.09 15.44 -6.65
C ILE A 197 2.29 13.92 -6.79
N GLU A 198 3.24 13.34 -6.07
CA GLU A 198 3.53 11.91 -6.08
C GLU A 198 2.34 11.10 -5.55
N GLN A 199 1.70 11.55 -4.46
CA GLN A 199 0.51 10.91 -3.89
C GLN A 199 -0.71 11.04 -4.81
N SER A 200 -0.93 12.21 -5.42
CA SER A 200 -2.03 12.42 -6.38
C SER A 200 -1.92 11.46 -7.56
N GLY A 201 -0.73 11.30 -8.14
CA GLY A 201 -0.50 10.35 -9.22
C GLY A 201 -0.79 8.90 -8.83
N THR A 202 -0.48 8.51 -7.59
CA THR A 202 -0.79 7.17 -7.07
C THR A 202 -2.31 6.96 -6.89
N ILE A 203 -3.02 7.98 -6.41
CA ILE A 203 -4.48 7.94 -6.28
C ILE A 203 -5.15 7.76 -7.64
N ASP A 204 -4.68 8.44 -8.67
CA ASP A 204 -5.23 8.31 -10.03
C ASP A 204 -4.98 6.92 -10.64
N GLU A 205 -3.80 6.32 -10.39
CA GLU A 205 -3.52 4.93 -10.78
C GLU A 205 -4.46 3.95 -10.06
N VAL A 206 -4.67 4.11 -8.75
CA VAL A 206 -5.59 3.27 -7.96
C VAL A 206 -7.02 3.40 -8.46
N LYS A 207 -7.50 4.62 -8.76
CA LYS A 207 -8.83 4.84 -9.35
C LYS A 207 -8.99 4.12 -10.68
N LYS A 208 -7.99 4.18 -11.57
CA LYS A 208 -8.01 3.45 -12.85
C LYS A 208 -8.07 1.93 -12.67
N LEU A 209 -7.32 1.40 -11.71
CA LEU A 209 -7.34 -0.03 -11.38
C LEU A 209 -8.71 -0.45 -10.81
N TYR A 210 -9.29 0.37 -9.95
CA TYR A 210 -10.63 0.14 -9.40
C TYR A 210 -11.70 0.10 -10.49
N PHE A 211 -11.66 1.04 -11.44
CA PHE A 211 -12.58 1.08 -12.57
C PHE A 211 -12.44 -0.19 -13.44
N LYS A 212 -11.20 -0.60 -13.76
CA LYS A 212 -10.95 -1.81 -14.53
C LYS A 212 -11.42 -3.07 -13.81
N LEU A 213 -11.21 -3.14 -12.49
CA LEU A 213 -11.69 -4.26 -11.66
C LEU A 213 -13.22 -4.36 -11.68
N SER A 214 -13.92 -3.23 -11.54
CA SER A 214 -15.39 -3.17 -11.61
C SER A 214 -15.90 -3.69 -12.95
N GLN A 215 -15.29 -3.23 -14.05
CA GLN A 215 -15.68 -3.68 -15.40
C GLN A 215 -15.44 -5.18 -15.59
N THR A 216 -14.28 -5.70 -15.17
CA THR A 216 -13.98 -7.13 -15.25
C THR A 216 -14.95 -7.97 -14.40
N ASN A 217 -15.37 -7.44 -13.25
CA ASN A 217 -16.34 -8.12 -12.39
C ASN A 217 -17.73 -8.20 -13.03
N GLU A 218 -18.17 -7.14 -13.70
CA GLU A 218 -19.41 -7.15 -14.50
C GLU A 218 -19.34 -8.14 -15.66
N GLU A 219 -18.23 -8.18 -16.40
CA GLU A 219 -18.02 -9.13 -17.48
C GLU A 219 -18.05 -10.59 -16.97
N LEU A 220 -17.44 -10.85 -15.81
CA LEU A 220 -17.43 -12.16 -15.15
C LEU A 220 -18.84 -12.58 -14.73
N GLN A 221 -19.62 -11.65 -14.18
CA GLN A 221 -21.00 -11.90 -13.78
C GLN A 221 -21.86 -12.27 -14.99
N GLN A 222 -21.78 -11.50 -16.07
CA GLN A 222 -22.49 -11.80 -17.32
C GLN A 222 -22.09 -13.15 -17.93
N ALA A 223 -20.78 -13.48 -17.89
CA ALA A 223 -20.30 -14.77 -18.35
C ALA A 223 -20.86 -15.92 -17.49
N ASN A 224 -20.94 -15.72 -16.19
CA ASN A 224 -21.48 -16.71 -15.25
C ASN A 224 -22.99 -16.94 -15.45
N GLU A 225 -23.77 -15.85 -15.67
CA GLU A 225 -25.18 -15.94 -16.01
C GLU A 225 -25.41 -16.75 -17.30
N LYS A 226 -24.63 -16.46 -18.36
CA LYS A 226 -24.67 -17.21 -19.61
C LYS A 226 -24.33 -18.70 -19.42
N LEU A 227 -23.33 -18.99 -18.60
CA LEU A 227 -22.97 -20.38 -18.28
C LEU A 227 -24.10 -21.13 -17.59
N GLN A 228 -24.81 -20.47 -16.66
CA GLN A 228 -25.99 -21.05 -16.01
C GLN A 228 -27.13 -21.31 -17.03
N GLU A 229 -27.40 -20.37 -17.92
CA GLU A 229 -28.38 -20.55 -18.98
C GLU A 229 -28.01 -21.73 -19.88
N TYR A 230 -26.74 -21.86 -20.31
CA TYR A 230 -26.26 -22.99 -21.10
C TYR A 230 -26.37 -24.31 -20.33
N ALA A 231 -26.11 -24.33 -19.02
CA ALA A 231 -26.26 -25.54 -18.21
C ALA A 231 -27.70 -26.03 -18.19
N VAL A 232 -28.67 -25.15 -17.95
CA VAL A 232 -30.11 -25.47 -17.96
C VAL A 232 -30.59 -25.90 -19.34
N MET A 233 -30.11 -25.25 -20.42
CA MET A 233 -30.45 -25.64 -21.78
C MET A 233 -29.91 -27.04 -22.12
N LYS A 234 -28.68 -27.33 -21.75
CA LYS A 234 -28.01 -28.64 -21.96
C LYS A 234 -28.75 -29.77 -21.23
N GLU A 235 -29.21 -29.51 -20.00
CA GLU A 235 -30.01 -30.45 -19.21
C GLU A 235 -31.32 -30.79 -19.95
N LYS A 236 -32.11 -29.77 -20.35
CA LYS A 236 -33.35 -29.97 -21.14
C LYS A 236 -33.12 -30.71 -22.48
N MET A 237 -32.02 -30.40 -23.15
CA MET A 237 -31.63 -31.10 -24.36
C MET A 237 -31.30 -32.57 -24.08
N GLY A 238 -30.64 -32.87 -22.95
CA GLY A 238 -30.35 -34.21 -22.47
C GLY A 238 -31.64 -35.02 -22.22
N GLU A 239 -32.57 -34.45 -21.46
CA GLU A 239 -33.90 -35.06 -21.20
C GLU A 239 -34.68 -35.35 -22.49
N THR A 240 -34.72 -34.37 -23.39
CA THR A 240 -35.40 -34.54 -24.68
C THR A 240 -34.78 -35.64 -25.53
N LYS A 241 -33.45 -35.71 -25.57
CA LYS A 241 -32.71 -36.75 -26.32
C LYS A 241 -32.98 -38.14 -25.75
N GLU A 242 -32.98 -38.25 -24.43
CA GLU A 242 -33.25 -39.53 -23.74
C GLU A 242 -34.70 -39.98 -23.97
N ARG A 243 -35.66 -39.08 -23.83
CA ARG A 243 -37.05 -39.34 -24.12
C ARG A 243 -37.26 -39.82 -25.57
N ASN A 244 -36.58 -39.20 -26.56
CA ASN A 244 -36.65 -39.62 -27.96
C ASN A 244 -35.93 -40.97 -28.22
N ARG A 245 -34.89 -41.30 -27.45
CA ARG A 245 -34.23 -42.60 -27.53
C ARG A 245 -35.16 -43.71 -27.03
N LEU A 246 -35.75 -43.50 -25.87
CA LEU A 246 -36.72 -44.43 -25.25
C LEU A 246 -37.97 -44.62 -26.13
N ALA A 247 -38.52 -43.55 -26.70
CA ALA A 247 -39.66 -43.65 -27.62
C ALA A 247 -39.36 -44.52 -28.84
N ARG A 248 -38.14 -44.45 -29.42
CA ARG A 248 -37.72 -45.31 -30.50
C ARG A 248 -37.56 -46.75 -30.05
N GLU A 249 -36.94 -47.01 -28.93
CA GLU A 249 -36.75 -48.34 -28.38
C GLU A 249 -38.08 -49.05 -28.08
N ILE A 250 -39.05 -48.31 -27.52
CA ILE A 250 -40.42 -48.80 -27.32
C ILE A 250 -41.10 -49.09 -28.66
N HIS A 251 -40.96 -48.21 -29.65
CA HIS A 251 -41.56 -48.38 -30.98
C HIS A 251 -41.00 -49.62 -31.66
N ASP A 252 -39.68 -49.86 -31.64
CA ASP A 252 -39.02 -50.99 -32.27
C ASP A 252 -39.43 -52.30 -31.58
N THR A 253 -39.44 -52.34 -30.24
CA THR A 253 -39.86 -53.52 -29.49
C THR A 253 -41.33 -53.87 -29.73
N LEU A 254 -42.22 -52.86 -29.70
CA LEU A 254 -43.65 -53.05 -30.00
C LEU A 254 -43.86 -53.49 -31.44
N GLY A 255 -43.16 -52.87 -32.40
CA GLY A 255 -43.28 -53.19 -33.83
C GLY A 255 -42.92 -54.63 -34.10
N HIS A 256 -41.77 -55.08 -33.55
CA HIS A 256 -41.38 -56.52 -33.75
C HIS A 256 -42.32 -57.47 -33.05
N THR A 257 -42.76 -57.20 -31.81
CA THR A 257 -43.69 -58.07 -31.08
C THR A 257 -45.04 -58.14 -31.74
N LEU A 258 -45.64 -57.05 -32.19
CA LEU A 258 -46.93 -57.00 -32.89
C LEU A 258 -46.87 -57.67 -34.24
N THR A 259 -45.78 -57.48 -35.00
CA THR A 259 -45.58 -58.21 -36.32
C THR A 259 -45.52 -59.69 -36.10
N GLY A 260 -44.79 -60.17 -35.10
CA GLY A 260 -44.72 -61.58 -34.72
C GLY A 260 -46.04 -62.18 -34.30
N ILE A 261 -46.82 -61.41 -33.48
CA ILE A 261 -48.16 -61.81 -33.06
C ILE A 261 -49.10 -61.92 -34.27
N SER A 262 -49.11 -60.91 -35.16
CA SER A 262 -49.93 -60.87 -36.34
C SER A 262 -49.66 -62.12 -37.25
N ALA A 263 -48.38 -62.35 -37.55
CA ALA A 263 -47.98 -63.51 -38.39
C ALA A 263 -48.34 -64.82 -37.74
N GLY A 264 -48.22 -64.92 -36.38
CA GLY A 264 -48.60 -66.11 -35.67
C GLY A 264 -50.12 -66.38 -35.66
N VAL A 265 -50.93 -65.29 -35.49
CA VAL A 265 -52.41 -65.42 -35.60
C VAL A 265 -52.85 -65.81 -36.99
N ASP A 266 -52.23 -65.22 -38.06
CA ASP A 266 -52.54 -65.58 -39.43
C ASP A 266 -52.22 -67.03 -39.69
N ALA A 267 -51.14 -67.58 -39.20
CA ALA A 267 -50.80 -68.99 -39.26
C ALA A 267 -51.81 -69.87 -38.52
N CYS A 268 -52.29 -69.43 -37.32
CA CYS A 268 -53.31 -70.15 -36.62
C CYS A 268 -54.65 -70.22 -37.37
N ILE A 269 -55.06 -69.13 -38.02
CA ILE A 269 -56.28 -69.08 -38.82
C ILE A 269 -56.18 -70.06 -39.99
N ALA A 270 -55.04 -70.15 -40.62
CA ALA A 270 -54.82 -71.10 -41.76
C ALA A 270 -54.80 -72.57 -41.37
N MET A 271 -54.48 -72.90 -40.11
CA MET A 271 -54.31 -74.26 -39.60
C MET A 271 -55.43 -74.77 -38.73
N ILE A 272 -56.41 -73.93 -38.34
CA ILE A 272 -57.41 -74.25 -37.33
C ILE A 272 -58.27 -75.46 -37.71
N ASP A 273 -58.63 -75.58 -38.94
CA ASP A 273 -59.48 -76.72 -39.49
C ASP A 273 -58.69 -77.99 -39.73
N SER A 274 -57.38 -77.85 -40.01
CA SER A 274 -56.56 -79.04 -40.42
C SER A 274 -55.79 -79.65 -39.25
N SER A 275 -55.49 -78.91 -38.20
CA SER A 275 -54.68 -79.33 -37.04
C SER A 275 -55.02 -78.54 -35.74
N PRO A 276 -56.20 -78.79 -35.16
CA PRO A 276 -56.69 -78.00 -33.98
C PRO A 276 -55.76 -78.02 -32.76
N GLU A 277 -55.14 -79.16 -32.45
CA GLU A 277 -54.25 -79.30 -31.28
C GLU A 277 -52.94 -78.48 -31.46
N VAL A 278 -52.38 -78.49 -32.69
CA VAL A 278 -51.19 -77.68 -33.01
C VAL A 278 -51.55 -76.20 -32.93
N THR A 279 -52.70 -75.81 -33.44
CA THR A 279 -53.20 -74.42 -33.41
C THR A 279 -53.39 -73.93 -31.98
N LYS A 280 -53.92 -74.79 -31.10
CA LYS A 280 -54.06 -74.41 -29.67
C LYS A 280 -52.69 -74.13 -29.01
N GLY A 281 -51.71 -75.00 -29.23
CA GLY A 281 -50.35 -74.77 -28.68
C GLY A 281 -49.71 -73.46 -29.22
N GLN A 282 -49.95 -73.14 -30.51
CA GLN A 282 -49.46 -71.91 -31.10
C GLN A 282 -50.16 -70.68 -30.52
N LEU A 283 -51.47 -70.76 -30.28
CA LEU A 283 -52.20 -69.64 -29.60
C LEU A 283 -51.76 -69.45 -28.12
N GLU A 284 -51.41 -70.51 -27.39
CA GLU A 284 -50.83 -70.41 -26.05
C GLU A 284 -49.46 -69.75 -26.11
N LEU A 285 -48.62 -70.02 -27.11
CA LEU A 285 -47.32 -69.38 -27.30
C LEU A 285 -47.50 -67.87 -27.59
N ILE A 286 -48.41 -67.52 -28.53
CA ILE A 286 -48.72 -66.11 -28.88
C ILE A 286 -49.22 -65.34 -27.62
N SER A 287 -50.08 -65.95 -26.80
CA SER A 287 -50.57 -65.37 -25.56
C SER A 287 -49.43 -65.10 -24.60
N LYS A 288 -48.46 -66.04 -24.51
CA LYS A 288 -47.27 -65.82 -23.61
C LYS A 288 -46.40 -64.69 -24.12
N VAL A 289 -46.03 -64.67 -25.43
CA VAL A 289 -45.22 -63.59 -26.06
C VAL A 289 -45.88 -62.23 -25.90
N THR A 290 -47.22 -62.18 -26.09
CA THR A 290 -47.98 -60.92 -25.84
C THR A 290 -47.87 -60.42 -24.43
N ARG A 291 -47.98 -61.29 -23.41
CA ARG A 291 -47.88 -60.93 -22.02
C ARG A 291 -46.46 -60.45 -21.66
N ASP A 292 -45.45 -61.13 -22.20
CA ASP A 292 -44.06 -60.76 -21.94
C ASP A 292 -43.72 -59.44 -22.64
N GLY A 293 -44.15 -59.18 -23.86
CA GLY A 293 -43.99 -57.89 -24.53
C GLY A 293 -44.69 -56.75 -23.78
N ILE A 294 -45.89 -56.93 -23.25
CA ILE A 294 -46.58 -55.91 -22.45
C ILE A 294 -45.81 -55.61 -21.16
N LYS A 295 -45.22 -56.64 -20.51
CA LYS A 295 -44.40 -56.40 -19.31
C LYS A 295 -43.14 -55.57 -19.61
N GLU A 296 -42.51 -55.89 -20.73
CA GLU A 296 -41.28 -55.18 -21.18
C GLU A 296 -41.56 -53.72 -21.50
N VAL A 297 -42.62 -53.40 -22.22
CA VAL A 297 -43.08 -52.03 -22.47
C VAL A 297 -43.41 -51.30 -21.18
N ARG A 298 -44.15 -51.96 -20.25
CA ARG A 298 -44.44 -51.32 -18.92
C ARG A 298 -43.19 -51.02 -18.15
N ARG A 299 -42.18 -51.88 -18.20
CA ARG A 299 -40.89 -51.65 -17.53
C ARG A 299 -40.18 -50.43 -18.13
N SER A 300 -40.06 -50.38 -19.45
CA SER A 300 -39.44 -49.26 -20.16
C SER A 300 -40.16 -47.90 -19.90
N VAL A 301 -41.49 -47.91 -19.77
CA VAL A 301 -42.26 -46.71 -19.42
C VAL A 301 -42.12 -46.31 -17.95
N SER A 302 -41.93 -47.28 -17.02
CA SER A 302 -41.77 -46.98 -15.59
C SER A 302 -40.38 -46.50 -15.19
N GLU A 303 -39.40 -46.61 -16.09
CA GLU A 303 -38.05 -46.08 -15.92
C GLU A 303 -37.90 -44.61 -16.45
N LEU A 304 -39.00 -44.00 -16.95
CA LEU A 304 -39.16 -42.60 -17.29
C LEU A 304 -39.57 -41.75 -16.11
#